data_73fddd6e472815472c38462aa9136052
#
_entry.id   73fddd6e472815472c38462aa9136052
#
_cell.length_a   1.000
_cell.length_b   1.000
_cell.length_c   1.000
_cell.angle_alpha   90.00
_cell.angle_beta   90.00
_cell.angle_gamma   90.00
#
_symmetry.space_group_name_H-M   'P 1'
#
loop_
_entity.id
_entity.type
_entity.pdbx_description
1 polymer ?
#
loop_
_entity_poly.entity_id
_entity_poly.type
_entity_poly.pdbx_seq_one_letter_code
_entity_poly.pdbx_strand_id
1 'polypeptide(L)'
;HEFEFDMGMTRQRELPVTDMAESRAGIVENTPFENFHQKRKFICKYSISIRKYNTFHNGSFPLFLSETNELMERENLLSRYGTAAERVERAAESLRQGRGILLVDDENRENEGDLIFAATNMTVEQMALMIRRCSGIVCLCLTEERVRQLDLPPMSTVNTSRYGTAFTVSIEAAEGITTGVSAADRIRTIRTAVAPDARPESLARPGHVFPLAARSGGVLERGGHTEGSVDLTKLAGLPPCAVLCELTNEDGTMARLPEVVAFACEHDFPIVSIDDIRRYRTEREAARTDL
;
A
#
# COMPACT_ATOMS: atom_id res chain seq x y z
N HIS A 1 5.72 -52.48 20.12
CA HIS A 1 4.44 -52.12 19.50
C HIS A 1 4.73 -51.20 18.31
N GLU A 2 4.89 -51.87 17.14
CA GLU A 2 4.99 -51.26 15.83
C GLU A 2 3.60 -50.82 15.38
N PHE A 3 3.48 -49.62 14.87
CA PHE A 3 2.32 -49.16 14.12
C PHE A 3 2.72 -49.03 12.65
N GLU A 4 2.26 -49.97 11.82
CA GLU A 4 2.30 -49.90 10.36
C GLU A 4 1.32 -48.83 9.87
N PHE A 5 1.79 -47.94 8.97
CA PHE A 5 0.95 -47.01 8.22
C PHE A 5 0.73 -47.58 6.81
N ASP A 6 -0.50 -47.94 6.53
CA ASP A 6 -0.97 -48.41 5.23
C ASP A 6 -1.13 -47.21 4.27
N MET A 7 -0.31 -47.18 3.19
CA MET A 7 -0.40 -46.20 2.12
C MET A 7 -1.30 -46.67 1.00
N GLY A 8 -2.59 -46.32 1.09
CA GLY A 8 -3.56 -46.50 0.01
C GLY A 8 -3.27 -45.61 -1.19
N MET A 9 -2.69 -46.19 -2.25
CA MET A 9 -2.55 -45.55 -3.56
C MET A 9 -3.91 -45.42 -4.25
N THR A 10 -4.46 -44.21 -4.35
CA THR A 10 -5.59 -43.88 -5.22
C THR A 10 -5.09 -43.43 -6.58
N ARG A 11 -5.33 -44.23 -7.61
CA ARG A 11 -5.07 -43.93 -9.02
C ARG A 11 -5.89 -42.70 -9.45
N GLN A 12 -5.21 -41.64 -9.87
CA GLN A 12 -5.83 -40.53 -10.60
C GLN A 12 -6.10 -40.97 -12.04
N ARG A 13 -7.36 -40.84 -12.46
CA ARG A 13 -7.78 -40.97 -13.87
C ARG A 13 -7.40 -39.73 -14.63
N GLU A 14 -6.64 -39.89 -15.70
CA GLU A 14 -6.39 -38.86 -16.72
C GLU A 14 -7.69 -38.58 -17.48
N LEU A 15 -8.06 -37.33 -17.61
CA LEU A 15 -9.11 -36.84 -18.49
C LEU A 15 -8.49 -36.31 -19.78
N PRO A 16 -9.08 -36.56 -20.96
CA PRO A 16 -8.49 -36.21 -22.24
C PRO A 16 -8.61 -34.72 -22.53
N VAL A 17 -7.54 -34.17 -23.13
CA VAL A 17 -7.48 -32.82 -23.67
C VAL A 17 -8.13 -32.84 -25.07
N THR A 18 -9.35 -32.35 -25.18
CA THR A 18 -9.92 -31.93 -26.48
C THR A 18 -10.84 -30.72 -26.30
N ASP A 19 -10.63 -29.75 -27.20
CA ASP A 19 -11.52 -28.66 -27.59
C ASP A 19 -11.84 -27.53 -26.61
N MET A 20 -11.07 -26.45 -26.73
CA MET A 20 -11.54 -25.09 -26.49
C MET A 20 -11.07 -24.15 -27.62
N ALA A 21 -11.68 -24.29 -28.77
CA ALA A 21 -11.74 -23.22 -29.76
C ALA A 21 -13.23 -22.86 -29.95
N GLU A 22 -13.48 -21.54 -30.01
CA GLU A 22 -14.76 -20.89 -30.32
C GLU A 22 -15.81 -20.73 -29.19
N SER A 23 -15.78 -19.58 -28.53
CA SER A 23 -17.04 -18.94 -28.14
C SER A 23 -16.99 -17.44 -28.44
N ARG A 24 -17.95 -17.05 -29.25
CA ARG A 24 -18.19 -15.76 -29.87
C ARG A 24 -18.33 -14.62 -28.85
N ALA A 25 -17.77 -13.47 -29.24
CA ALA A 25 -18.02 -12.17 -28.61
C ALA A 25 -19.52 -11.83 -28.61
N GLY A 26 -20.13 -11.82 -27.44
CA GLY A 26 -21.42 -11.21 -27.19
C GLY A 26 -21.18 -9.79 -26.63
N ILE A 27 -21.64 -8.79 -27.36
CA ILE A 27 -21.66 -7.38 -26.95
C ILE A 27 -22.68 -7.27 -25.81
N VAL A 28 -22.26 -6.92 -24.61
CA VAL A 28 -23.15 -6.59 -23.49
C VAL A 28 -23.08 -5.09 -23.26
N GLU A 29 -24.24 -4.44 -23.37
CA GLU A 29 -24.42 -3.00 -23.14
C GLU A 29 -24.10 -2.62 -21.67
N ASN A 30 -23.46 -1.45 -21.51
CA ASN A 30 -22.88 -0.93 -20.28
C ASN A 30 -23.91 -0.33 -19.33
N THR A 31 -23.87 -0.77 -18.06
CA THR A 31 -24.16 0.09 -16.90
C THR A 31 -22.85 0.29 -16.10
N PRO A 32 -22.52 1.52 -15.64
CA PRO A 32 -21.14 1.84 -15.20
C PRO A 32 -20.67 1.17 -13.92
N PHE A 33 -21.56 0.74 -13.02
CA PHE A 33 -21.18 0.25 -11.69
C PHE A 33 -20.99 -1.27 -11.57
N GLU A 34 -21.83 -2.08 -12.21
CA GLU A 34 -21.69 -3.55 -12.15
C GLU A 34 -20.49 -4.08 -12.94
N ASN A 35 -20.07 -3.34 -13.97
CA ASN A 35 -18.96 -3.72 -14.84
C ASN A 35 -17.58 -3.64 -14.17
N PHE A 36 -17.41 -2.80 -13.12
CA PHE A 36 -16.12 -2.61 -12.48
C PHE A 36 -15.75 -3.78 -11.55
N HIS A 37 -16.70 -4.28 -10.79
CA HIS A 37 -16.48 -5.41 -9.87
C HIS A 37 -16.27 -6.74 -10.63
N GLN A 38 -16.94 -6.94 -11.77
CA GLN A 38 -16.74 -8.09 -12.65
C GLN A 38 -15.40 -8.02 -13.39
N LYS A 39 -15.00 -6.84 -13.88
CA LYS A 39 -13.68 -6.63 -14.51
C LYS A 39 -12.54 -6.86 -13.51
N ARG A 40 -12.66 -6.43 -12.25
CA ARG A 40 -11.69 -6.69 -11.20
C ARG A 40 -11.52 -8.19 -10.91
N LYS A 41 -12.61 -8.96 -10.76
CA LYS A 41 -12.56 -10.42 -10.56
C LYS A 41 -11.91 -11.14 -11.74
N PHE A 42 -12.10 -10.64 -12.96
CA PHE A 42 -11.49 -11.19 -14.15
C PHE A 42 -9.96 -10.92 -14.20
N ILE A 43 -9.53 -9.71 -13.89
CA ILE A 43 -8.12 -9.31 -13.81
C ILE A 43 -7.39 -10.12 -12.73
N CYS A 44 -8.00 -10.29 -11.55
CA CYS A 44 -7.45 -11.08 -10.45
C CYS A 44 -7.24 -12.55 -10.85
N LYS A 45 -8.19 -13.13 -11.58
CA LYS A 45 -8.12 -14.52 -12.06
C LYS A 45 -7.01 -14.73 -13.10
N TYR A 46 -6.73 -13.75 -13.95
CA TYR A 46 -5.66 -13.82 -14.95
C TYR A 46 -4.26 -13.57 -14.35
N SER A 47 -4.12 -12.66 -13.39
CA SER A 47 -2.84 -12.45 -12.68
C SER A 47 -2.39 -13.68 -11.90
N ILE A 48 -3.31 -14.41 -11.28
CA ILE A 48 -3.03 -15.71 -10.60
C ILE A 48 -2.65 -16.79 -11.62
N SER A 49 -3.25 -16.78 -12.83
CA SER A 49 -2.94 -17.74 -13.89
C SER A 49 -1.53 -17.56 -14.47
N ILE A 50 -1.06 -16.33 -14.63
CA ILE A 50 0.30 -16.00 -15.10
C ILE A 50 1.35 -16.47 -14.08
N ARG A 51 1.11 -16.34 -12.78
CA ARG A 51 2.00 -16.88 -11.74
C ARG A 51 2.16 -18.41 -11.84
N LYS A 52 1.08 -19.15 -12.07
CA LYS A 52 1.14 -20.61 -12.25
C LYS A 52 1.89 -21.02 -13.49
N TYR A 53 1.87 -20.20 -14.55
CA TYR A 53 2.58 -20.48 -15.80
C TYR A 53 4.10 -20.26 -15.70
N ASN A 54 4.53 -19.22 -15.00
CA ASN A 54 5.95 -18.89 -14.83
C ASN A 54 6.70 -19.84 -13.88
N THR A 55 5.99 -20.51 -12.96
CA THR A 55 6.61 -21.51 -12.05
C THR A 55 6.86 -22.86 -12.72
N PHE A 56 6.28 -23.14 -13.90
CA PHE A 56 6.40 -24.44 -14.58
C PHE A 56 7.36 -24.46 -15.80
N HIS A 57 7.87 -23.31 -16.24
CA HIS A 57 8.76 -23.26 -17.41
C HIS A 57 10.07 -22.55 -17.06
N ASN A 58 11.03 -23.31 -16.51
CA ASN A 58 12.45 -22.95 -16.49
C ASN A 58 13.05 -23.07 -17.90
N GLY A 59 12.68 -22.17 -18.79
CA GLY A 59 13.28 -21.98 -20.09
C GLY A 59 13.91 -20.59 -20.14
N SER A 60 15.24 -20.55 -20.33
CA SER A 60 16.03 -19.32 -20.48
C SER A 60 15.43 -18.42 -21.56
N PHE A 61 14.75 -17.34 -21.14
CA PHE A 61 14.46 -16.22 -22.00
C PHE A 61 15.57 -15.17 -21.87
N PRO A 62 16.04 -14.56 -22.96
CA PRO A 62 17.12 -13.58 -22.90
C PRO A 62 16.65 -12.33 -22.13
N LEU A 63 17.42 -12.00 -21.10
CA LEU A 63 17.37 -10.77 -20.32
C LEU A 63 17.76 -9.58 -21.21
N PHE A 64 16.82 -9.03 -21.98
CA PHE A 64 16.89 -7.70 -22.57
C PHE A 64 15.46 -7.16 -22.73
N LEU A 65 14.75 -6.97 -21.61
CA LEU A 65 13.66 -6.02 -21.57
C LEU A 65 14.31 -4.67 -21.27
N SER A 66 14.27 -3.76 -22.23
CA SER A 66 14.74 -2.39 -22.04
C SER A 66 13.86 -1.69 -20.99
N GLU A 67 14.41 -0.74 -20.23
CA GLU A 67 13.68 0.11 -19.26
C GLU A 67 12.34 0.64 -19.82
N THR A 68 12.27 0.87 -21.14
CA THR A 68 11.05 1.26 -21.86
C THR A 68 9.95 0.19 -21.85
N ASN A 69 10.28 -1.10 -21.84
CA ASN A 69 9.29 -2.17 -21.78
C ASN A 69 8.71 -2.33 -20.36
N GLU A 70 9.54 -2.18 -19.34
CA GLU A 70 9.10 -2.25 -17.93
C GLU A 70 8.18 -1.07 -17.59
N LEU A 71 8.53 0.15 -18.02
CA LEU A 71 7.67 1.33 -17.88
C LEU A 71 6.32 1.15 -18.59
N MET A 72 6.32 0.59 -19.80
CA MET A 72 5.08 0.31 -20.54
C MET A 72 4.25 -0.79 -19.87
N GLU A 73 4.86 -1.81 -19.29
CA GLU A 73 4.15 -2.84 -18.52
C GLU A 73 3.56 -2.24 -17.24
N ARG A 74 4.28 -1.39 -16.53
CA ARG A 74 3.83 -0.68 -15.34
C ARG A 74 2.64 0.23 -15.65
N GLU A 75 2.74 1.10 -16.65
CA GLU A 75 1.64 1.96 -17.08
C GLU A 75 0.42 1.13 -17.51
N ASN A 76 0.63 -0.01 -18.17
CA ASN A 76 -0.44 -0.92 -18.56
C ASN A 76 -1.10 -1.58 -17.34
N LEU A 77 -0.36 -1.93 -16.29
CA LEU A 77 -0.91 -2.46 -15.04
C LEU A 77 -1.74 -1.41 -14.30
N LEU A 78 -1.23 -0.19 -14.15
CA LEU A 78 -1.94 0.89 -13.45
C LEU A 78 -3.14 1.41 -14.26
N SER A 79 -3.06 1.46 -15.61
CA SER A 79 -4.15 1.92 -16.46
C SER A 79 -5.42 1.09 -16.32
N ARG A 80 -5.30 -0.18 -15.91
CA ARG A 80 -6.45 -1.06 -15.58
C ARG A 80 -7.26 -0.53 -14.40
N TYR A 81 -6.66 0.32 -13.57
CA TYR A 81 -7.31 1.00 -12.46
C TYR A 81 -7.84 2.39 -12.82
N GLY A 82 -7.84 2.75 -14.12
CA GLY A 82 -8.33 4.02 -14.66
C GLY A 82 -7.25 5.06 -14.87
N THR A 83 -7.67 6.30 -15.10
CA THR A 83 -6.79 7.46 -15.23
C THR A 83 -6.11 7.82 -13.90
N ALA A 84 -5.05 8.63 -13.93
CA ALA A 84 -4.38 9.12 -12.73
C ALA A 84 -5.36 9.82 -11.77
N ALA A 85 -6.21 10.69 -12.28
CA ALA A 85 -7.22 11.40 -11.49
C ALA A 85 -8.20 10.43 -10.82
N GLU A 86 -8.74 9.46 -11.56
CA GLU A 86 -9.66 8.46 -11.02
C GLU A 86 -9.00 7.57 -9.96
N ARG A 87 -7.71 7.26 -10.08
CA ARG A 87 -6.97 6.50 -9.06
C ARG A 87 -6.81 7.30 -7.76
N VAL A 88 -6.46 8.59 -7.86
CA VAL A 88 -6.37 9.49 -6.70
C VAL A 88 -7.72 9.67 -6.01
N GLU A 89 -8.78 9.91 -6.77
CA GLU A 89 -10.13 10.11 -6.23
C GLU A 89 -10.64 8.84 -5.51
N ARG A 90 -10.41 7.66 -6.09
CA ARG A 90 -10.76 6.38 -5.44
C ARG A 90 -9.94 6.11 -4.20
N ALA A 91 -8.65 6.44 -4.21
CA ALA A 91 -7.81 6.32 -3.02
C ALA A 91 -8.30 7.24 -1.90
N ALA A 92 -8.58 8.51 -2.21
CA ALA A 92 -9.13 9.45 -1.25
C ALA A 92 -10.49 8.99 -0.69
N GLU A 93 -11.39 8.47 -1.54
CA GLU A 93 -12.68 7.93 -1.11
C GLU A 93 -12.53 6.69 -0.22
N SER A 94 -11.61 5.77 -0.55
CA SER A 94 -11.31 4.61 0.28
C SER A 94 -10.86 5.01 1.68
N LEU A 95 -9.94 5.97 1.80
CA LEU A 95 -9.50 6.51 3.09
C LEU A 95 -10.64 7.18 3.86
N ARG A 96 -11.52 7.91 3.18
CA ARG A 96 -12.72 8.56 3.77
C ARG A 96 -13.66 7.54 4.38
N GLN A 97 -13.81 6.39 3.72
CA GLN A 97 -14.60 5.25 4.19
C GLN A 97 -13.90 4.41 5.28
N GLY A 98 -12.71 4.80 5.75
CA GLY A 98 -11.93 4.04 6.72
C GLY A 98 -11.29 2.78 6.15
N ARG A 99 -11.18 2.68 4.82
CA ARG A 99 -10.54 1.54 4.13
C ARG A 99 -9.09 1.87 3.77
N GLY A 100 -8.31 0.83 3.55
CA GLY A 100 -6.91 0.95 3.11
C GLY A 100 -6.76 1.24 1.63
N ILE A 101 -5.56 1.63 1.27
CA ILE A 101 -5.10 1.81 -0.11
C ILE A 101 -3.69 1.23 -0.26
N LEU A 102 -3.24 1.05 -1.50
CA LEU A 102 -1.84 0.79 -1.83
C LEU A 102 -1.27 1.98 -2.58
N LEU A 103 -0.16 2.50 -2.09
CA LEU A 103 0.60 3.57 -2.73
C LEU A 103 1.91 2.98 -3.26
N VAL A 104 2.19 3.20 -4.55
CA VAL A 104 3.43 2.74 -5.18
C VAL A 104 4.27 3.94 -5.63
N ASP A 105 5.58 3.81 -5.48
CA ASP A 105 6.54 4.80 -5.97
C ASP A 105 7.19 4.40 -7.30
N ASP A 106 8.14 5.20 -7.78
CA ASP A 106 8.85 4.97 -9.03
C ASP A 106 9.86 3.81 -8.91
N GLU A 107 10.05 3.07 -10.02
CA GLU A 107 11.01 1.96 -10.10
C GLU A 107 12.46 2.40 -9.85
N ASN A 108 12.79 3.66 -10.19
CA ASN A 108 14.11 4.23 -9.97
C ASN A 108 14.31 4.78 -8.55
N ARG A 109 13.26 4.71 -7.68
CA ARG A 109 13.34 5.14 -6.29
C ARG A 109 13.46 3.92 -5.35
N GLU A 110 12.42 3.56 -4.61
CA GLU A 110 12.37 2.37 -3.74
C GLU A 110 11.81 1.16 -4.49
N ASN A 111 10.95 1.45 -5.50
CA ASN A 111 10.20 0.46 -6.26
C ASN A 111 9.39 -0.45 -5.33
N GLU A 112 8.66 0.15 -4.40
CA GLU A 112 7.90 -0.53 -3.36
C GLU A 112 6.42 -0.15 -3.40
N GLY A 113 5.61 -0.88 -2.67
CA GLY A 113 4.21 -0.57 -2.46
C GLY A 113 3.88 -0.62 -0.98
N ASP A 114 3.34 0.48 -0.46
CA ASP A 114 2.97 0.60 0.94
C ASP A 114 1.46 0.43 1.13
N LEU A 115 1.09 -0.35 2.15
CA LEU A 115 -0.27 -0.40 2.65
C LEU A 115 -0.51 0.81 3.55
N ILE A 116 -1.53 1.61 3.23
CA ILE A 116 -1.81 2.88 3.89
C ILE A 116 -3.22 2.92 4.44
N PHE A 117 -3.36 3.48 5.64
CA PHE A 117 -4.63 3.82 6.27
C PHE A 117 -4.60 5.25 6.82
N ALA A 118 -5.74 5.94 6.86
CA ALA A 118 -5.84 7.17 7.61
C ALA A 118 -5.72 6.88 9.11
N ALA A 119 -4.82 7.60 9.80
CA ALA A 119 -4.47 7.30 11.19
C ALA A 119 -5.66 7.50 12.17
N THR A 120 -6.60 8.39 11.85
CA THR A 120 -7.71 8.74 12.71
C THR A 120 -8.80 7.69 12.84
N ASN A 121 -8.98 6.86 11.80
CA ASN A 121 -10.06 5.86 11.73
C ASN A 121 -9.57 4.41 11.52
N MET A 122 -8.26 4.18 11.61
CA MET A 122 -7.67 2.85 11.51
C MET A 122 -8.12 1.93 12.65
N THR A 123 -8.45 0.67 12.32
CA THR A 123 -8.91 -0.34 13.28
C THR A 123 -7.78 -1.28 13.73
N VAL A 124 -8.04 -2.05 14.80
CA VAL A 124 -7.10 -3.06 15.30
C VAL A 124 -6.90 -4.19 14.27
N GLU A 125 -7.96 -4.58 13.56
CA GLU A 125 -7.93 -5.62 12.53
C GLU A 125 -7.06 -5.19 11.33
N GLN A 126 -7.14 -3.92 10.95
CA GLN A 126 -6.31 -3.33 9.88
C GLN A 126 -4.83 -3.29 10.31
N MET A 127 -4.55 -2.91 11.56
CA MET A 127 -3.20 -2.99 12.12
C MET A 127 -2.68 -4.42 12.15
N ALA A 128 -3.51 -5.38 12.53
CA ALA A 128 -3.14 -6.80 12.54
C ALA A 128 -2.87 -7.34 11.11
N LEU A 129 -3.61 -6.86 10.09
CA LEU A 129 -3.32 -7.15 8.69
C LEU A 129 -1.95 -6.58 8.30
N MET A 130 -1.70 -5.30 8.61
CA MET A 130 -0.43 -4.61 8.33
C MET A 130 0.77 -5.33 8.95
N ILE A 131 0.70 -5.69 10.22
CA ILE A 131 1.78 -6.41 10.92
C ILE A 131 2.08 -7.77 10.28
N ARG A 132 1.06 -8.48 9.76
CA ARG A 132 1.23 -9.82 9.18
C ARG A 132 1.65 -9.82 7.72
N ARG A 133 1.39 -8.76 6.96
CA ARG A 133 1.56 -8.74 5.50
C ARG A 133 2.60 -7.72 5.03
N CYS A 134 3.09 -6.89 5.94
CA CYS A 134 4.05 -5.84 5.66
C CYS A 134 5.35 -6.05 6.45
N SER A 135 6.33 -5.16 6.27
CA SER A 135 7.65 -5.22 6.95
C SER A 135 7.57 -5.26 8.48
N GLY A 136 6.46 -4.80 9.05
CA GLY A 136 6.27 -4.66 10.49
C GLY A 136 6.84 -3.36 11.07
N ILE A 137 7.54 -2.55 10.27
CA ILE A 137 8.00 -1.20 10.63
C ILE A 137 6.83 -0.23 10.43
N VAL A 138 5.92 -0.20 11.41
CA VAL A 138 4.71 0.61 11.32
C VAL A 138 5.08 2.09 11.49
N CYS A 139 4.92 2.85 10.40
CA CYS A 139 5.24 4.27 10.34
C CYS A 139 3.98 5.14 10.49
N LEU A 140 4.07 6.20 11.30
CA LEU A 140 3.04 7.21 11.47
C LEU A 140 3.46 8.49 10.75
N CYS A 141 2.90 8.75 9.56
CA CYS A 141 3.17 9.95 8.77
C CYS A 141 2.43 11.15 9.37
N LEU A 142 3.18 12.17 9.74
CA LEU A 142 2.71 13.39 10.38
C LEU A 142 3.20 14.62 9.60
N THR A 143 2.50 15.73 9.73
CA THR A 143 3.03 17.03 9.28
C THR A 143 4.18 17.48 10.19
N GLU A 144 5.09 18.30 9.66
CA GLU A 144 6.17 18.91 10.47
C GLU A 144 5.63 19.72 11.66
N GLU A 145 4.48 20.34 11.50
CA GLU A 145 3.79 21.06 12.60
C GLU A 145 3.40 20.11 13.74
N ARG A 146 2.81 18.93 13.37
CA ARG A 146 2.42 17.93 14.36
C ARG A 146 3.63 17.31 15.06
N VAL A 147 4.69 17.05 14.34
CA VAL A 147 5.98 16.56 14.88
C VAL A 147 6.53 17.55 15.92
N ARG A 148 6.51 18.86 15.60
CA ARG A 148 6.94 19.91 16.54
C ARG A 148 6.01 20.00 17.76
N GLN A 149 4.69 19.93 17.57
CA GLN A 149 3.72 19.98 18.67
C GLN A 149 3.92 18.84 19.68
N LEU A 150 4.29 17.65 19.19
CA LEU A 150 4.53 16.47 20.00
C LEU A 150 5.98 16.38 20.54
N ASP A 151 6.82 17.37 20.25
CA ASP A 151 8.25 17.40 20.63
C ASP A 151 8.96 16.08 20.24
N LEU A 152 8.88 15.73 18.93
CA LEU A 152 9.49 14.53 18.38
C LEU A 152 10.81 14.89 17.65
N PRO A 153 11.97 14.80 18.31
CA PRO A 153 13.24 15.06 17.66
C PRO A 153 13.56 14.02 16.59
N PRO A 154 14.40 14.36 15.59
CA PRO A 154 14.89 13.39 14.62
C PRO A 154 15.51 12.18 15.32
N MET A 155 15.31 10.98 14.77
CA MET A 155 15.91 9.73 15.28
C MET A 155 17.44 9.77 15.26
N SER A 156 18.02 10.51 14.31
CA SER A 156 19.46 10.73 14.19
C SER A 156 19.74 12.22 13.98
N THR A 157 20.78 12.73 14.63
CA THR A 157 21.26 14.11 14.44
C THR A 157 21.81 14.36 13.04
N VAL A 158 22.30 13.30 12.38
CA VAL A 158 22.78 13.32 10.99
C VAL A 158 22.07 12.22 10.22
N ASN A 159 21.17 12.61 9.31
CA ASN A 159 20.47 11.66 8.46
C ASN A 159 21.32 11.34 7.22
N THR A 160 21.82 10.11 7.16
CA THR A 160 22.60 9.57 6.03
C THR A 160 21.82 8.54 5.21
N SER A 161 20.49 8.40 5.45
CA SER A 161 19.67 7.46 4.69
C SER A 161 19.58 7.86 3.21
N ARG A 162 19.57 6.85 2.33
CA ARG A 162 19.64 7.03 0.87
C ARG A 162 18.57 8.01 0.33
N TYR A 163 17.37 7.93 0.89
CA TYR A 163 16.22 8.75 0.43
C TYR A 163 15.86 9.87 1.40
N GLY A 164 16.65 10.09 2.44
CA GLY A 164 16.45 11.17 3.41
C GLY A 164 15.14 11.07 4.19
N THR A 165 14.61 9.87 4.41
CA THR A 165 13.36 9.66 5.17
C THR A 165 13.49 10.23 6.56
N ALA A 166 12.58 11.15 6.92
CA ALA A 166 12.66 11.94 8.14
C ALA A 166 12.06 11.19 9.34
N PHE A 167 12.71 10.12 9.77
CA PHE A 167 12.37 9.41 11.00
C PHE A 167 12.58 10.31 12.21
N THR A 168 11.61 10.28 13.11
CA THR A 168 11.75 10.83 14.47
C THR A 168 11.99 9.70 15.47
N VAL A 169 12.23 10.04 16.73
CA VAL A 169 12.24 9.03 17.79
C VAL A 169 10.97 8.21 17.76
N SER A 170 11.08 6.90 17.97
CA SER A 170 9.92 6.01 18.06
C SER A 170 9.12 6.29 19.32
N ILE A 171 7.83 5.99 19.28
CA ILE A 171 6.87 6.37 20.32
C ILE A 171 5.99 5.21 20.79
N GLU A 172 5.47 5.37 22.00
CA GLU A 172 4.35 4.63 22.55
C GLU A 172 3.37 5.57 23.26
N ALA A 173 2.10 5.14 23.45
CA ALA A 173 1.23 5.83 24.36
C ALA A 173 1.79 5.73 25.79
N ALA A 174 1.79 6.84 26.55
CA ALA A 174 2.25 6.84 27.94
C ALA A 174 1.37 5.97 28.84
N GLU A 175 0.10 5.79 28.45
CA GLU A 175 -0.91 5.05 29.22
C GLU A 175 -1.79 4.18 28.34
N GLY A 176 -2.37 3.12 28.94
CA GLY A 176 -3.40 2.27 28.31
C GLY A 176 -2.83 1.30 27.26
N ILE A 177 -1.55 0.94 27.39
CA ILE A 177 -0.89 -0.12 26.61
C ILE A 177 -0.36 -1.22 27.54
N THR A 178 0.02 -2.36 26.97
CA THR A 178 0.76 -3.42 27.66
C THR A 178 2.26 -3.32 27.35
N THR A 179 2.74 -4.06 26.34
CA THR A 179 4.15 -4.02 25.91
C THR A 179 4.41 -3.09 24.71
N GLY A 180 3.37 -2.47 24.16
CA GLY A 180 3.46 -1.58 23.00
C GLY A 180 3.47 -2.29 21.64
N VAL A 181 3.66 -3.61 21.59
CA VAL A 181 3.93 -4.36 20.36
C VAL A 181 2.65 -4.84 19.67
N SER A 182 1.60 -5.15 20.43
CA SER A 182 0.36 -5.70 19.88
C SER A 182 -0.34 -4.73 18.91
N ALA A 183 -1.19 -5.25 18.03
CA ALA A 183 -2.01 -4.41 17.15
C ALA A 183 -2.85 -3.41 17.95
N ALA A 184 -3.41 -3.81 19.08
CA ALA A 184 -4.19 -2.94 19.95
C ALA A 184 -3.34 -1.83 20.58
N ASP A 185 -2.15 -2.16 21.08
CA ASP A 185 -1.23 -1.17 21.67
C ASP A 185 -0.74 -0.16 20.63
N ARG A 186 -0.37 -0.62 19.41
CA ARG A 186 0.04 0.28 18.32
C ARG A 186 -1.09 1.21 17.89
N ILE A 187 -2.33 0.71 17.78
CA ILE A 187 -3.51 1.55 17.52
C ILE A 187 -3.75 2.54 18.66
N ARG A 188 -3.58 2.13 19.92
CA ARG A 188 -3.68 3.05 21.07
C ARG A 188 -2.64 4.17 20.94
N THR A 189 -1.39 3.84 20.65
CA THR A 189 -0.30 4.79 20.44
C THR A 189 -0.62 5.78 19.30
N ILE A 190 -1.04 5.27 18.15
CA ILE A 190 -1.40 6.10 16.99
C ILE A 190 -2.53 7.06 17.36
N ARG A 191 -3.63 6.55 17.92
CA ARG A 191 -4.77 7.38 18.34
C ARG A 191 -4.38 8.45 19.35
N THR A 192 -3.52 8.12 20.31
CA THR A 192 -2.96 9.09 21.27
C THR A 192 -2.16 10.16 20.54
N ALA A 193 -1.27 9.77 19.61
CA ALA A 193 -0.43 10.73 18.88
C ALA A 193 -1.22 11.67 17.95
N VAL A 194 -2.35 11.22 17.37
CA VAL A 194 -3.15 12.03 16.45
C VAL A 194 -4.35 12.74 17.11
N ALA A 195 -4.60 12.52 18.40
CA ALA A 195 -5.66 13.18 19.12
C ALA A 195 -5.47 14.72 19.11
N PRO A 196 -6.53 15.52 18.93
CA PRO A 196 -6.39 16.97 18.83
C PRO A 196 -5.70 17.62 20.04
N ASP A 197 -5.88 17.06 21.21
CA ASP A 197 -5.34 17.49 22.51
C ASP A 197 -4.07 16.77 22.93
N ALA A 198 -3.46 15.96 22.03
CA ALA A 198 -2.23 15.25 22.34
C ALA A 198 -1.07 16.20 22.66
N ARG A 199 -0.32 15.85 23.69
CA ARG A 199 0.84 16.60 24.21
C ARG A 199 2.08 15.69 24.22
N PRO A 200 3.29 16.25 24.33
CA PRO A 200 4.51 15.46 24.46
C PRO A 200 4.43 14.39 25.55
N GLU A 201 3.81 14.72 26.70
CA GLU A 201 3.66 13.83 27.86
C GLU A 201 2.67 12.69 27.63
N SER A 202 1.81 12.80 26.60
CA SER A 202 0.90 11.72 26.21
C SER A 202 1.64 10.52 25.60
N LEU A 203 2.93 10.68 25.28
CA LEU A 203 3.74 9.71 24.58
C LEU A 203 5.00 9.36 25.39
N ALA A 204 5.29 8.07 25.49
CA ALA A 204 6.59 7.54 25.93
C ALA A 204 7.56 7.38 24.73
N ARG A 205 8.84 7.42 24.99
CA ARG A 205 9.95 7.29 24.03
C ARG A 205 11.07 6.45 24.66
N PRO A 206 11.66 5.46 23.93
CA PRO A 206 11.27 4.96 22.63
C PRO A 206 10.02 4.10 22.68
N GLY A 207 9.55 3.63 21.50
CA GLY A 207 8.40 2.74 21.38
C GLY A 207 8.40 1.95 20.07
N HIS A 208 7.24 1.39 19.70
CA HIS A 208 7.08 0.46 18.57
C HIS A 208 6.28 1.07 17.39
N VAL A 209 6.00 2.37 17.41
CA VAL A 209 5.47 3.14 16.27
C VAL A 209 6.50 4.18 15.88
N PHE A 210 6.77 4.33 14.59
CA PHE A 210 7.84 5.15 14.03
C PHE A 210 7.26 6.40 13.32
N PRO A 211 7.22 7.58 13.97
CA PRO A 211 6.74 8.78 13.31
C PRO A 211 7.70 9.26 12.22
N LEU A 212 7.11 9.71 11.10
CA LEU A 212 7.81 10.30 9.96
C LEU A 212 7.29 11.72 9.75
N ALA A 213 8.21 12.68 9.59
CA ALA A 213 7.87 14.06 9.26
C ALA A 213 7.72 14.23 7.74
N ALA A 214 6.50 14.44 7.25
CA ALA A 214 6.25 14.74 5.85
C ALA A 214 6.67 16.18 5.53
N ARG A 215 7.32 16.40 4.37
CA ARG A 215 7.66 17.73 3.91
C ARG A 215 6.41 18.58 3.67
N SER A 216 6.49 19.88 3.98
CA SER A 216 5.32 20.78 3.91
C SER A 216 4.73 20.90 2.51
N GLY A 217 5.56 20.87 1.46
CA GLY A 217 5.14 20.85 0.05
C GLY A 217 4.55 19.51 -0.40
N GLY A 218 4.58 18.46 0.44
CA GLY A 218 4.08 17.14 0.11
C GLY A 218 4.83 16.49 -1.05
N VAL A 219 4.13 15.73 -1.91
CA VAL A 219 4.75 15.04 -3.06
C VAL A 219 5.38 15.97 -4.10
N LEU A 220 5.04 17.25 -4.10
CA LEU A 220 5.65 18.24 -4.99
C LEU A 220 7.05 18.63 -4.52
N GLU A 221 7.33 18.53 -3.22
CA GLU A 221 8.64 18.80 -2.63
C GLU A 221 9.49 17.53 -2.54
N ARG A 222 8.90 16.42 -2.04
CA ARG A 222 9.55 15.12 -1.93
C ARG A 222 8.60 14.00 -2.38
N GLY A 223 8.96 13.28 -3.44
CA GLY A 223 8.16 12.19 -4.00
C GLY A 223 8.29 10.89 -3.21
N GLY A 224 7.96 10.88 -1.91
CA GLY A 224 8.01 9.73 -1.02
C GLY A 224 6.64 9.25 -0.54
N HIS A 225 6.56 8.00 -0.08
CA HIS A 225 5.34 7.41 0.48
C HIS A 225 4.82 8.23 1.68
N THR A 226 5.71 8.80 2.50
CA THR A 226 5.36 9.67 3.63
C THR A 226 4.52 10.88 3.19
N GLU A 227 5.02 11.61 2.19
CA GLU A 227 4.35 12.79 1.63
C GLU A 227 3.07 12.40 0.91
N GLY A 228 3.11 11.34 0.11
CA GLY A 228 1.94 10.81 -0.61
C GLY A 228 0.80 10.41 0.33
N SER A 229 1.13 9.79 1.45
CA SER A 229 0.16 9.40 2.48
C SER A 229 -0.54 10.61 3.12
N VAL A 230 0.23 11.64 3.49
CA VAL A 230 -0.30 12.87 4.07
C VAL A 230 -1.11 13.66 3.05
N ASP A 231 -0.67 13.73 1.80
CA ASP A 231 -1.40 14.42 0.73
C ASP A 231 -2.74 13.73 0.44
N LEU A 232 -2.78 12.41 0.40
CA LEU A 232 -4.03 11.65 0.20
C LEU A 232 -5.02 11.85 1.34
N THR A 233 -4.56 11.91 2.60
CA THR A 233 -5.47 12.23 3.71
C THR A 233 -6.02 13.64 3.61
N LYS A 234 -5.22 14.65 3.19
CA LYS A 234 -5.70 16.01 2.90
C LYS A 234 -6.72 16.01 1.76
N LEU A 235 -6.45 15.28 0.66
CA LEU A 235 -7.38 15.16 -0.48
C LEU A 235 -8.68 14.45 -0.10
N ALA A 236 -8.62 13.53 0.86
CA ALA A 236 -9.78 12.88 1.45
C ALA A 236 -10.58 13.79 2.41
N GLY A 237 -10.10 14.99 2.75
CA GLY A 237 -10.71 15.87 3.73
C GLY A 237 -10.57 15.36 5.19
N LEU A 238 -9.58 14.50 5.43
CA LEU A 238 -9.26 13.94 6.74
C LEU A 238 -8.11 14.73 7.40
N PRO A 239 -7.91 14.59 8.72
CA PRO A 239 -6.70 15.10 9.38
C PRO A 239 -5.43 14.59 8.65
N PRO A 240 -4.39 15.45 8.48
CA PRO A 240 -3.22 15.14 7.66
C PRO A 240 -2.25 14.20 8.39
N CYS A 241 -2.70 12.99 8.66
CA CYS A 241 -1.93 11.93 9.31
C CYS A 241 -2.35 10.55 8.77
N ALA A 242 -1.38 9.70 8.49
CA ALA A 242 -1.59 8.38 7.94
C ALA A 242 -0.67 7.36 8.60
N VAL A 243 -1.04 6.08 8.52
CA VAL A 243 -0.19 4.95 8.88
C VAL A 243 0.21 4.25 7.60
N LEU A 244 1.49 3.97 7.44
CA LEU A 244 2.01 3.19 6.32
C LEU A 244 2.92 2.05 6.80
N CYS A 245 3.01 1.01 5.98
CA CYS A 245 4.01 -0.05 6.13
C CYS A 245 4.23 -0.70 4.77
N GLU A 246 5.46 -1.00 4.45
CA GLU A 246 5.89 -1.56 3.17
C GLU A 246 5.40 -3.01 3.02
N LEU A 247 4.75 -3.33 1.89
CA LEU A 247 4.24 -4.67 1.60
C LEU A 247 5.39 -5.64 1.32
N THR A 248 5.38 -6.80 1.97
CA THR A 248 6.36 -7.87 1.78
C THR A 248 5.73 -9.13 1.20
N ASN A 249 6.54 -9.92 0.51
CA ASN A 249 6.23 -11.29 0.12
C ASN A 249 6.38 -12.24 1.32
N GLU A 250 5.84 -13.45 1.21
CA GLU A 250 5.93 -14.48 2.27
C GLU A 250 7.39 -14.90 2.57
N ASP A 251 8.29 -14.77 1.59
CA ASP A 251 9.71 -15.05 1.73
C ASP A 251 10.52 -13.91 2.36
N GLY A 252 9.85 -12.79 2.70
CA GLY A 252 10.45 -11.60 3.29
C GLY A 252 11.06 -10.62 2.28
N THR A 253 10.97 -10.89 0.97
CA THR A 253 11.36 -9.91 -0.05
C THR A 253 10.30 -8.81 -0.18
N MET A 254 10.70 -7.65 -0.72
CA MET A 254 9.76 -6.55 -0.94
C MET A 254 8.80 -6.87 -2.10
N ALA A 255 7.50 -6.62 -1.90
CA ALA A 255 6.52 -6.76 -2.96
C ALA A 255 6.72 -5.65 -4.01
N ARG A 256 6.77 -6.05 -5.28
CA ARG A 256 6.83 -5.14 -6.43
C ARG A 256 5.44 -4.96 -7.03
N LEU A 257 5.30 -4.10 -8.02
CA LEU A 257 3.99 -3.75 -8.56
C LEU A 257 3.09 -4.95 -8.91
N PRO A 258 3.57 -6.05 -9.52
CA PRO A 258 2.72 -7.23 -9.78
C PRO A 258 2.15 -7.86 -8.50
N GLU A 259 2.97 -7.99 -7.45
CA GLU A 259 2.55 -8.52 -6.14
C GLU A 259 1.61 -7.55 -5.42
N VAL A 260 1.89 -6.24 -5.49
CA VAL A 260 1.02 -5.18 -4.95
C VAL A 260 -0.35 -5.22 -5.62
N VAL A 261 -0.41 -5.40 -6.95
CA VAL A 261 -1.66 -5.57 -7.70
C VAL A 261 -2.42 -6.82 -7.25
N ALA A 262 -1.72 -7.94 -7.03
CA ALA A 262 -2.34 -9.17 -6.55
C ALA A 262 -2.96 -8.99 -5.16
N PHE A 263 -2.23 -8.33 -4.24
CA PHE A 263 -2.70 -8.01 -2.90
C PHE A 263 -3.89 -7.03 -2.92
N ALA A 264 -3.83 -6.01 -3.77
CA ALA A 264 -4.93 -5.06 -3.96
C ALA A 264 -6.22 -5.75 -4.42
N CYS A 265 -6.10 -6.71 -5.34
CA CYS A 265 -7.22 -7.52 -5.80
C CYS A 265 -7.80 -8.41 -4.69
N GLU A 266 -6.94 -9.07 -3.90
CA GLU A 266 -7.35 -9.94 -2.80
C GLU A 266 -8.16 -9.20 -1.74
N HIS A 267 -7.72 -7.98 -1.40
CA HIS A 267 -8.30 -7.17 -0.31
C HIS A 267 -9.25 -6.07 -0.77
N ASP A 268 -9.51 -5.96 -2.08
CA ASP A 268 -10.33 -4.90 -2.67
C ASP A 268 -9.83 -3.49 -2.31
N PHE A 269 -8.51 -3.28 -2.33
CA PHE A 269 -7.90 -1.97 -2.12
C PHE A 269 -7.64 -1.26 -3.45
N PRO A 270 -7.88 0.06 -3.56
CA PRO A 270 -7.43 0.85 -4.70
C PRO A 270 -5.90 0.99 -4.68
N ILE A 271 -5.32 1.13 -5.87
CA ILE A 271 -3.90 1.42 -6.08
C ILE A 271 -3.79 2.83 -6.65
N VAL A 272 -2.80 3.57 -6.19
CA VAL A 272 -2.42 4.89 -6.67
C VAL A 272 -0.91 5.01 -6.66
N SER A 273 -0.31 5.77 -7.61
CA SER A 273 1.12 6.06 -7.60
C SER A 273 1.41 7.46 -7.06
N ILE A 274 2.63 7.68 -6.60
CA ILE A 274 3.11 9.02 -6.20
C ILE A 274 3.03 9.99 -7.38
N ASP A 275 3.31 9.54 -8.60
CA ASP A 275 3.19 10.36 -9.80
C ASP A 275 1.75 10.75 -10.11
N ASP A 276 0.77 9.88 -9.87
CA ASP A 276 -0.65 10.23 -9.98
C ASP A 276 -1.02 11.38 -9.05
N ILE A 277 -0.57 11.32 -7.80
CA ILE A 277 -0.84 12.37 -6.80
C ILE A 277 -0.16 13.68 -7.23
N ARG A 278 1.08 13.60 -7.73
CA ARG A 278 1.83 14.78 -8.21
C ARG A 278 1.10 15.45 -9.37
N ARG A 279 0.70 14.71 -10.40
CA ARG A 279 -0.06 15.21 -11.54
C ARG A 279 -1.38 15.85 -11.10
N TYR A 280 -2.14 15.14 -10.28
CA TYR A 280 -3.43 15.60 -9.78
C TYR A 280 -3.32 16.90 -8.99
N ARG A 281 -2.31 17.02 -8.11
CA ARG A 281 -2.06 18.26 -7.36
C ARG A 281 -1.64 19.42 -8.26
N THR A 282 -0.70 19.18 -9.19
CA THR A 282 -0.22 20.19 -10.12
C THR A 282 -1.36 20.77 -10.95
N GLU A 283 -2.24 19.92 -11.50
CA GLU A 283 -3.39 20.37 -12.29
C GLU A 283 -4.38 21.19 -11.44
N ARG A 284 -4.64 20.80 -10.19
CA ARG A 284 -5.54 21.55 -9.30
C ARG A 284 -4.96 22.86 -8.80
N GLU A 285 -3.67 22.93 -8.57
CA GLU A 285 -2.98 24.17 -8.17
C GLU A 285 -2.96 25.16 -9.34
N ALA A 286 -2.69 24.70 -10.57
CA ALA A 286 -2.78 25.53 -11.77
C ALA A 286 -4.20 26.11 -11.95
N ALA A 287 -5.23 25.27 -11.87
CA ALA A 287 -6.63 25.71 -12.02
C ALA A 287 -7.10 26.71 -10.93
N ARG A 288 -6.41 26.79 -9.79
CA ARG A 288 -6.70 27.81 -8.74
C ARG A 288 -5.98 29.13 -8.96
N THR A 289 -4.89 29.12 -9.69
CA THR A 289 -4.10 30.33 -9.99
C THR A 289 -4.72 31.13 -11.15
N ASP A 290 -5.52 30.46 -11.99
CA ASP A 290 -6.20 31.05 -13.14
C ASP A 290 -7.57 31.69 -12.78
N LEU A 291 -7.97 31.67 -11.50
CA LEU A 291 -9.20 32.29 -10.94
C LEU A 291 -8.88 33.50 -10.08
#